data_37cb0445e2bbb9a9f571ed3c6be515ad
#
_entry.id   37cb0445e2bbb9a9f571ed3c6be515ad
#
_cell.length_a   1.000
_cell.length_b   1.000
_cell.length_c   1.000
_cell.angle_alpha   90.00
_cell.angle_beta   90.00
_cell.angle_gamma   90.00
#
_symmetry.space_group_name_H-M   'P 1'
#
loop_
_entity.id
_entity.type
_entity.pdbx_description
1 polymer ?
#
loop_
_entity_poly.entity_id
_entity_poly.type
_entity_poly.pdbx_seq_one_letter_code
_entity_poly.pdbx_strand_id
1 'polypeptide(L)'
;PTKEGKASPFRSREKEESLKIFKEMFEGNHDSGKHVLRAKIDMSSPNMLMRDPVLYRVMNVDHHRTAGKWKVYPMYDWTHGESDYIEQVSHSLCTLEFEPHRELYDWFLDAISPLNGIRPKQREFSRLNLSYTITSKRKLALLVEENLVDGWDDPRMPTISGLRKRGYTPESLKNFALTVGVSKRENVIDASLLEFCIRTHLNQVAPRAMAVLDPIKIKLINYENESGEKINFDINPQEKELGTREINFSKELYIENEDFQENPVDGFFRLSLGEEVRLKNAYIIKAVDVVKNEKGRIIEVLCEYDSKSRSGSNTPESNRKVKGTIHWVSATDSVKAKVNIYDRLFKVP
;
A
#
# COMPACT_ATOMS: atom_id res chain seq x y z
N PRO A 1 -40.54 14.13 -10.05
CA PRO A 1 -41.63 13.13 -10.01
C PRO A 1 -41.29 11.96 -9.09
N THR A 2 -40.16 11.25 -9.28
CA THR A 2 -39.79 10.04 -8.51
C THR A 2 -39.70 10.33 -7.01
N LYS A 3 -39.02 11.42 -6.60
CA LYS A 3 -38.89 11.83 -5.19
C LYS A 3 -40.24 12.12 -4.55
N GLU A 4 -41.18 12.66 -5.29
CA GLU A 4 -42.52 12.99 -4.83
C GLU A 4 -43.54 11.85 -4.99
N GLY A 5 -43.12 10.68 -5.48
CA GLY A 5 -44.03 9.56 -5.77
C GLY A 5 -44.98 9.79 -6.93
N LYS A 6 -44.70 10.80 -7.81
CA LYS A 6 -45.55 11.11 -8.94
C LYS A 6 -45.19 10.27 -10.16
N ALA A 7 -46.16 9.59 -10.73
CA ALA A 7 -45.98 8.84 -11.96
C ALA A 7 -45.64 9.75 -13.14
N SER A 8 -44.78 9.25 -14.03
CA SER A 8 -44.54 9.90 -15.32
C SER A 8 -45.81 9.88 -16.18
N PRO A 9 -46.10 10.94 -16.97
CA PRO A 9 -47.24 10.92 -17.91
C PRO A 9 -47.13 9.80 -18.96
N PHE A 10 -45.92 9.26 -19.15
CA PHE A 10 -45.65 8.18 -20.10
C PHE A 10 -45.74 6.78 -19.46
N ARG A 11 -46.07 6.67 -18.17
CA ARG A 11 -46.12 5.39 -17.44
C ARG A 11 -47.19 4.44 -17.97
N SER A 12 -48.27 4.97 -18.51
CA SER A 12 -49.40 4.21 -19.08
C SER A 12 -49.33 4.02 -20.59
N ARG A 13 -48.18 4.38 -21.22
CA ARG A 13 -47.94 4.16 -22.63
C ARG A 13 -48.03 2.66 -22.96
N GLU A 14 -48.61 2.34 -24.11
CA GLU A 14 -48.73 0.96 -24.59
C GLU A 14 -47.36 0.31 -24.81
N LYS A 15 -47.29 -1.00 -24.59
CA LYS A 15 -46.05 -1.76 -24.67
C LYS A 15 -45.40 -1.68 -26.06
N GLU A 16 -46.19 -1.76 -27.10
CA GLU A 16 -45.75 -1.71 -28.49
C GLU A 16 -45.13 -0.37 -28.85
N GLU A 17 -45.74 0.72 -28.41
CA GLU A 17 -45.18 2.07 -28.60
C GLU A 17 -43.85 2.23 -27.80
N SER A 18 -43.81 1.76 -26.55
CA SER A 18 -42.60 1.80 -25.75
C SER A 18 -41.45 0.99 -26.37
N LEU A 19 -41.75 -0.19 -26.91
CA LEU A 19 -40.78 -1.03 -27.62
C LEU A 19 -40.26 -0.36 -28.90
N LYS A 20 -41.13 0.31 -29.66
CA LYS A 20 -40.77 1.07 -30.87
C LYS A 20 -39.77 2.17 -30.50
N ILE A 21 -40.07 3.01 -29.51
CA ILE A 21 -39.21 4.09 -29.06
C ILE A 21 -37.85 3.53 -28.55
N PHE A 22 -37.88 2.43 -27.84
CA PHE A 22 -36.65 1.80 -27.36
C PHE A 22 -35.74 1.32 -28.50
N LYS A 23 -36.29 0.76 -29.56
CA LYS A 23 -35.55 0.43 -30.79
C LYS A 23 -34.96 1.67 -31.45
N GLU A 24 -35.74 2.73 -31.58
CA GLU A 24 -35.28 4.03 -32.11
C GLU A 24 -34.14 4.63 -31.28
N MET A 25 -34.14 4.42 -29.93
CA MET A 25 -33.03 4.80 -29.05
C MET A 25 -31.75 4.04 -29.43
N PHE A 26 -31.84 2.71 -29.68
CA PHE A 26 -30.70 1.90 -30.10
C PHE A 26 -30.14 2.30 -31.45
N GLU A 27 -31.00 2.69 -32.39
CA GLU A 27 -30.64 3.15 -33.73
C GLU A 27 -29.98 4.55 -33.70
N GLY A 28 -30.02 5.24 -32.55
CA GLY A 28 -29.45 6.55 -32.41
C GLY A 28 -30.32 7.71 -32.91
N ASN A 29 -31.63 7.45 -33.07
CA ASN A 29 -32.59 8.46 -33.56
C ASN A 29 -33.01 9.48 -32.51
N HIS A 30 -32.39 9.43 -31.31
CA HIS A 30 -32.69 10.35 -30.22
C HIS A 30 -31.41 10.97 -29.64
N ASP A 31 -31.50 12.23 -29.23
CA ASP A 31 -30.41 12.93 -28.57
C ASP A 31 -30.18 12.43 -27.13
N SER A 32 -28.94 12.60 -26.66
CA SER A 32 -28.56 12.30 -25.27
C SER A 32 -29.48 13.01 -24.28
N GLY A 33 -30.00 12.24 -23.31
CA GLY A 33 -30.86 12.77 -22.24
C GLY A 33 -32.32 13.00 -22.61
N LYS A 34 -32.75 12.81 -23.87
CA LYS A 34 -34.16 12.97 -24.30
C LYS A 34 -35.06 11.84 -23.87
N HIS A 35 -34.56 10.61 -23.93
CA HIS A 35 -35.32 9.41 -23.60
C HIS A 35 -34.56 8.53 -22.61
N VAL A 36 -35.33 7.88 -21.73
CA VAL A 36 -34.86 6.84 -20.80
C VAL A 36 -35.91 5.73 -20.78
N LEU A 37 -35.45 4.49 -20.67
CA LEU A 37 -36.32 3.36 -20.34
C LEU A 37 -36.37 3.19 -18.82
N ARG A 38 -37.56 3.03 -18.26
CA ARG A 38 -37.78 2.80 -16.82
C ARG A 38 -38.46 1.47 -16.56
N ALA A 39 -38.12 0.81 -15.47
CA ALA A 39 -38.95 -0.25 -14.91
C ALA A 39 -40.28 0.33 -14.45
N LYS A 40 -41.35 -0.46 -14.56
CA LYS A 40 -42.67 -0.12 -14.04
C LYS A 40 -42.91 -0.95 -12.76
N ILE A 41 -42.64 -0.34 -11.61
CA ILE A 41 -42.70 -1.04 -10.30
C ILE A 41 -43.81 -0.40 -9.44
N ASP A 42 -43.45 0.41 -8.45
CA ASP A 42 -44.39 1.04 -7.50
C ASP A 42 -43.96 2.45 -7.14
N MET A 43 -44.74 3.44 -7.59
CA MET A 43 -44.48 4.85 -7.29
C MET A 43 -44.80 5.24 -5.87
N SER A 44 -45.50 4.40 -5.09
CA SER A 44 -45.85 4.60 -3.69
C SER A 44 -44.84 3.96 -2.72
N SER A 45 -43.91 3.17 -3.20
CA SER A 45 -42.92 2.48 -2.37
C SER A 45 -42.19 3.43 -1.42
N PRO A 46 -42.01 3.07 -0.14
CA PRO A 46 -41.15 3.83 0.79
C PRO A 46 -39.69 3.83 0.33
N ASN A 47 -39.23 2.77 -0.31
CA ASN A 47 -37.94 2.71 -0.96
C ASN A 47 -37.96 3.46 -2.29
N MET A 48 -37.31 4.63 -2.33
CA MET A 48 -37.29 5.48 -3.52
C MET A 48 -36.67 4.77 -4.73
N LEU A 49 -35.82 3.79 -4.54
CA LEU A 49 -35.19 3.01 -5.62
C LEU A 49 -36.21 2.12 -6.36
N MET A 50 -37.32 1.75 -5.70
CA MET A 50 -38.41 0.96 -6.30
C MET A 50 -39.40 1.84 -7.09
N ARG A 51 -39.23 3.18 -7.09
CA ARG A 51 -40.13 4.11 -7.78
C ARG A 51 -39.76 4.27 -9.24
N ASP A 52 -40.08 3.30 -10.07
CA ASP A 52 -39.86 3.26 -11.52
C ASP A 52 -38.42 3.70 -11.88
N PRO A 53 -37.37 2.94 -11.47
CA PRO A 53 -35.98 3.29 -11.71
C PRO A 53 -35.64 3.28 -13.20
N VAL A 54 -34.62 4.04 -13.61
CA VAL A 54 -34.11 4.05 -14.95
C VAL A 54 -33.30 2.80 -15.22
N LEU A 55 -33.60 2.09 -16.30
CA LEU A 55 -32.88 0.92 -16.80
C LEU A 55 -31.82 1.30 -17.82
N TYR A 56 -32.23 2.09 -18.84
CA TYR A 56 -31.40 2.52 -19.95
C TYR A 56 -31.54 4.01 -20.23
N ARG A 57 -30.47 4.62 -20.72
CA ARG A 57 -30.44 6.02 -21.17
C ARG A 57 -29.75 6.16 -22.51
N VAL A 58 -30.13 7.17 -23.29
CA VAL A 58 -29.42 7.54 -24.51
C VAL A 58 -28.18 8.34 -24.16
N MET A 59 -27.03 7.95 -24.70
CA MET A 59 -25.76 8.65 -24.60
C MET A 59 -25.02 8.57 -25.94
N ASN A 60 -24.98 9.69 -26.66
CA ASN A 60 -24.25 9.78 -27.93
C ASN A 60 -22.78 10.20 -27.65
N VAL A 61 -22.01 9.24 -27.09
CA VAL A 61 -20.59 9.42 -26.77
C VAL A 61 -19.80 8.22 -27.28
N ASP A 62 -18.57 8.46 -27.68
CA ASP A 62 -17.66 7.38 -28.05
C ASP A 62 -17.13 6.69 -26.82
N HIS A 63 -17.29 5.36 -26.80
CA HIS A 63 -16.74 4.54 -25.74
C HIS A 63 -15.31 4.11 -26.12
N HIS A 64 -14.38 4.16 -25.18
CA HIS A 64 -12.94 3.89 -25.40
C HIS A 64 -12.62 2.54 -26.05
N ARG A 65 -13.50 1.54 -25.95
CA ARG A 65 -13.31 0.21 -26.55
C ARG A 65 -14.16 -0.02 -27.80
N THR A 66 -15.38 0.55 -27.85
CA THR A 66 -16.38 0.23 -28.89
C THR A 66 -16.73 1.44 -29.76
N ALA A 67 -16.04 2.56 -29.57
CA ALA A 67 -16.31 3.83 -30.24
C ALA A 67 -17.82 4.17 -30.20
N GLY A 68 -18.39 4.67 -31.28
CA GLY A 68 -19.80 5.04 -31.39
C GLY A 68 -20.78 3.91 -31.62
N LYS A 69 -20.38 2.64 -31.39
CA LYS A 69 -21.22 1.45 -31.67
C LYS A 69 -22.53 1.44 -30.87
N TRP A 70 -22.48 1.85 -29.62
CA TRP A 70 -23.63 1.84 -28.73
C TRP A 70 -24.14 3.26 -28.51
N LYS A 71 -25.46 3.43 -28.56
CA LYS A 71 -26.16 4.70 -28.31
C LYS A 71 -27.00 4.67 -27.04
N VAL A 72 -27.23 3.46 -26.52
CA VAL A 72 -28.00 3.23 -25.29
C VAL A 72 -27.13 2.51 -24.28
N TYR A 73 -27.12 3.04 -23.07
CA TYR A 73 -26.30 2.50 -21.98
C TYR A 73 -27.19 2.14 -20.79
N PRO A 74 -26.97 0.94 -20.20
CA PRO A 74 -27.70 0.53 -19.00
C PRO A 74 -27.24 1.31 -17.77
N MET A 75 -28.14 1.41 -16.80
CA MET A 75 -27.82 1.94 -15.48
C MET A 75 -27.26 0.84 -14.57
N TYR A 76 -26.48 1.23 -13.58
CA TYR A 76 -25.77 0.32 -12.68
C TYR A 76 -26.70 -0.72 -12.03
N ASP A 77 -27.81 -0.26 -11.44
CA ASP A 77 -28.72 -1.14 -10.71
C ASP A 77 -29.32 -2.26 -11.59
N TRP A 78 -29.58 -1.94 -12.85
CA TRP A 78 -30.02 -2.94 -13.83
C TRP A 78 -28.90 -3.88 -14.21
N THR A 79 -27.71 -3.35 -14.50
CA THR A 79 -26.60 -4.13 -15.05
C THR A 79 -25.98 -5.09 -14.04
N HIS A 80 -25.92 -4.71 -12.75
CA HIS A 80 -25.18 -5.46 -11.73
C HIS A 80 -25.70 -6.89 -11.58
N GLY A 81 -27.00 -7.05 -11.29
CA GLY A 81 -27.60 -8.37 -11.13
C GLY A 81 -27.64 -9.19 -12.42
N GLU A 82 -27.94 -8.54 -13.55
CA GLU A 82 -28.02 -9.18 -14.85
C GLU A 82 -26.65 -9.71 -15.32
N SER A 83 -25.61 -8.90 -15.21
CA SER A 83 -24.25 -9.32 -15.60
C SER A 83 -23.78 -10.48 -14.74
N ASP A 84 -23.96 -10.39 -13.43
CA ASP A 84 -23.58 -11.45 -12.49
C ASP A 84 -24.36 -12.74 -12.73
N TYR A 85 -25.65 -12.64 -13.10
CA TYR A 85 -26.44 -13.79 -13.49
C TYR A 85 -25.92 -14.43 -14.79
N ILE A 86 -25.66 -13.63 -15.83
CA ILE A 86 -25.16 -14.11 -17.13
C ILE A 86 -23.79 -14.78 -16.95
N GLU A 87 -22.94 -14.22 -16.12
CA GLU A 87 -21.59 -14.73 -15.82
C GLU A 87 -21.59 -15.87 -14.77
N GLN A 88 -22.77 -16.28 -14.26
CA GLN A 88 -22.94 -17.31 -13.24
C GLN A 88 -22.18 -17.03 -11.92
N VAL A 89 -22.08 -15.77 -11.56
CA VAL A 89 -21.54 -15.32 -10.27
C VAL A 89 -22.55 -15.62 -9.17
N SER A 90 -22.12 -16.25 -8.09
CA SER A 90 -23.00 -16.60 -6.98
C SER A 90 -23.20 -15.48 -5.97
N HIS A 91 -22.21 -14.59 -5.79
CA HIS A 91 -22.21 -13.51 -4.82
C HIS A 91 -21.79 -12.21 -5.48
N SER A 92 -22.72 -11.27 -5.56
CA SER A 92 -22.50 -9.89 -6.02
C SER A 92 -22.01 -9.05 -4.85
N LEU A 93 -20.74 -8.67 -4.88
CA LEU A 93 -20.11 -7.94 -3.79
C LEU A 93 -20.15 -6.42 -4.04
N CYS A 94 -20.58 -5.65 -3.04
CA CYS A 94 -20.66 -4.19 -3.14
C CYS A 94 -20.44 -3.51 -1.78
N THR A 95 -20.39 -2.18 -1.77
CA THR A 95 -20.25 -1.39 -0.54
C THR A 95 -21.60 -1.15 0.13
N LEU A 96 -21.60 -0.80 1.43
CA LEU A 96 -22.80 -0.61 2.24
C LEU A 96 -23.78 0.40 1.68
N GLU A 97 -23.34 1.35 0.88
CA GLU A 97 -24.22 2.33 0.20
C GLU A 97 -25.26 1.67 -0.71
N PHE A 98 -25.03 0.42 -1.14
CA PHE A 98 -25.93 -0.36 -1.98
C PHE A 98 -26.88 -1.27 -1.18
N GLU A 99 -26.87 -1.23 0.14
CA GLU A 99 -27.81 -2.04 0.94
C GLU A 99 -29.30 -1.74 0.61
N PRO A 100 -29.73 -0.46 0.45
CA PRO A 100 -31.08 -0.15 0.01
C PRO A 100 -31.42 -0.63 -1.42
N HIS A 101 -30.41 -0.91 -2.24
CA HIS A 101 -30.58 -1.38 -3.61
C HIS A 101 -30.89 -2.88 -3.71
N ARG A 102 -30.72 -3.65 -2.63
CA ARG A 102 -30.92 -5.12 -2.65
C ARG A 102 -32.33 -5.51 -3.06
N GLU A 103 -33.36 -4.77 -2.60
CA GLU A 103 -34.76 -5.01 -2.98
C GLU A 103 -34.95 -4.87 -4.50
N LEU A 104 -34.37 -3.83 -5.10
CA LEU A 104 -34.42 -3.60 -6.54
C LEU A 104 -33.62 -4.66 -7.31
N TYR A 105 -32.46 -5.05 -6.79
CA TYR A 105 -31.64 -6.12 -7.35
C TYR A 105 -32.40 -7.44 -7.45
N ASP A 106 -33.08 -7.84 -6.37
CA ASP A 106 -33.88 -9.05 -6.34
C ASP A 106 -35.10 -8.93 -7.27
N TRP A 107 -35.76 -7.76 -7.32
CA TRP A 107 -36.87 -7.50 -8.22
C TRP A 107 -36.51 -7.67 -9.69
N PHE A 108 -35.33 -7.18 -10.11
CA PHE A 108 -34.87 -7.35 -11.49
C PHE A 108 -34.65 -8.82 -11.83
N LEU A 109 -33.99 -9.58 -10.98
CA LEU A 109 -33.80 -11.00 -11.18
C LEU A 109 -35.12 -11.78 -11.27
N ASP A 110 -36.11 -11.38 -10.47
CA ASP A 110 -37.45 -11.97 -10.53
C ASP A 110 -38.19 -11.59 -11.82
N ALA A 111 -38.02 -10.39 -12.33
CA ALA A 111 -38.64 -9.91 -13.56
C ALA A 111 -38.13 -10.63 -14.82
N ILE A 112 -36.92 -11.15 -14.81
CA ILE A 112 -36.36 -11.97 -15.92
C ILE A 112 -36.50 -13.47 -15.71
N SER A 113 -37.14 -13.89 -14.61
CA SER A 113 -37.45 -15.31 -14.33
C SER A 113 -38.28 -15.97 -15.45
N PRO A 114 -38.12 -17.28 -15.74
CA PRO A 114 -37.33 -18.25 -14.97
C PRO A 114 -35.83 -18.17 -15.29
N LEU A 115 -35.01 -18.13 -14.22
CA LEU A 115 -33.57 -18.19 -14.31
C LEU A 115 -33.11 -19.64 -14.47
N ASN A 116 -32.27 -19.90 -15.46
CA ASN A 116 -31.59 -21.18 -15.67
C ASN A 116 -30.14 -21.08 -15.18
N GLY A 117 -29.88 -21.49 -13.95
CA GLY A 117 -28.54 -21.43 -13.37
C GLY A 117 -28.49 -20.84 -11.99
N ILE A 118 -27.32 -20.30 -11.61
CA ILE A 118 -27.08 -19.72 -10.30
C ILE A 118 -27.77 -18.36 -10.20
N ARG A 119 -28.68 -18.20 -9.23
CA ARG A 119 -29.20 -16.88 -8.87
C ARG A 119 -28.17 -16.16 -7.99
N PRO A 120 -27.61 -15.05 -8.44
CA PRO A 120 -26.67 -14.30 -7.64
C PRO A 120 -27.33 -13.66 -6.42
N LYS A 121 -26.53 -13.41 -5.37
CA LYS A 121 -26.99 -12.76 -4.14
C LYS A 121 -26.14 -11.57 -3.82
N GLN A 122 -26.71 -10.39 -3.69
CA GLN A 122 -26.02 -9.19 -3.29
C GLN A 122 -25.55 -9.29 -1.83
N ARG A 123 -24.29 -8.92 -1.58
CA ARG A 123 -23.65 -8.87 -0.26
C ARG A 123 -22.87 -7.57 -0.14
N GLU A 124 -23.21 -6.79 0.88
CA GLU A 124 -22.60 -5.49 1.16
C GLU A 124 -21.63 -5.58 2.33
N PHE A 125 -20.59 -4.78 2.26
CA PHE A 125 -19.61 -4.63 3.35
C PHE A 125 -19.06 -3.21 3.40
N SER A 126 -18.48 -2.84 4.54
CA SER A 126 -17.93 -1.53 4.76
C SER A 126 -16.71 -1.27 3.88
N ARG A 127 -16.51 0.00 3.54
CA ARG A 127 -15.28 0.45 2.89
C ARG A 127 -14.10 0.31 3.85
N LEU A 128 -12.94 -0.08 3.32
CA LEU A 128 -11.69 -0.03 4.06
C LEU A 128 -11.19 1.42 4.09
N ASN A 129 -11.24 2.04 5.25
CA ASN A 129 -10.69 3.37 5.49
C ASN A 129 -9.42 3.23 6.34
N LEU A 130 -8.36 3.91 5.93
CA LEU A 130 -7.08 3.98 6.65
C LEU A 130 -6.86 5.38 7.18
N SER A 131 -6.32 5.49 8.40
CA SER A 131 -5.85 6.76 8.92
C SER A 131 -4.72 7.32 8.04
N TYR A 132 -4.58 8.63 7.98
CA TYR A 132 -3.58 9.34 7.18
C TYR A 132 -3.62 9.01 5.67
N THR A 133 -4.77 8.55 5.17
CA THR A 133 -4.91 8.06 3.80
C THR A 133 -6.25 8.49 3.20
N ILE A 134 -6.21 8.90 1.94
CA ILE A 134 -7.42 9.20 1.16
C ILE A 134 -7.51 8.18 0.02
N THR A 135 -8.65 7.49 -0.08
CA THR A 135 -8.92 6.50 -1.15
C THR A 135 -9.75 7.07 -2.31
N SER A 136 -10.16 8.34 -2.24
CA SER A 136 -10.93 9.00 -3.29
C SER A 136 -10.08 9.27 -4.52
N LYS A 137 -10.38 8.61 -5.65
CA LYS A 137 -9.70 8.84 -6.94
C LYS A 137 -9.66 10.31 -7.34
N ARG A 138 -10.77 11.05 -7.17
CA ARG A 138 -10.85 12.47 -7.50
C ARG A 138 -9.86 13.33 -6.70
N LYS A 139 -9.77 13.07 -5.39
CA LYS A 139 -8.84 13.80 -4.52
C LYS A 139 -7.38 13.43 -4.79
N LEU A 140 -7.10 12.15 -5.08
CA LEU A 140 -5.75 11.71 -5.45
C LEU A 140 -5.33 12.25 -6.82
N ALA A 141 -6.26 12.42 -7.77
CA ALA A 141 -5.98 13.02 -9.06
C ALA A 141 -5.46 14.46 -8.91
N LEU A 142 -6.02 15.25 -8.00
CA LEU A 142 -5.54 16.61 -7.72
C LEU A 142 -4.07 16.63 -7.29
N LEU A 143 -3.61 15.65 -6.50
CA LEU A 143 -2.20 15.58 -6.09
C LEU A 143 -1.28 15.37 -7.29
N VAL A 144 -1.72 14.60 -8.27
CA VAL A 144 -0.97 14.35 -9.51
C VAL A 144 -1.01 15.58 -10.42
N GLU A 145 -2.19 16.19 -10.59
CA GLU A 145 -2.40 17.37 -11.44
C GLU A 145 -1.63 18.60 -10.93
N GLU A 146 -1.56 18.77 -9.62
CA GLU A 146 -0.83 19.86 -8.96
C GLU A 146 0.68 19.54 -8.73
N ASN A 147 1.17 18.40 -9.23
CA ASN A 147 2.56 17.94 -9.08
C ASN A 147 3.06 17.85 -7.63
N LEU A 148 2.18 17.55 -6.69
CA LEU A 148 2.52 17.30 -5.28
C LEU A 148 3.11 15.89 -5.07
N VAL A 149 2.87 15.01 -6.01
CA VAL A 149 3.43 13.65 -6.11
C VAL A 149 3.92 13.41 -7.54
N ASP A 150 4.86 12.48 -7.71
CA ASP A 150 5.50 12.18 -9.01
C ASP A 150 4.55 11.48 -10.01
N GLY A 151 3.38 11.03 -9.57
CA GLY A 151 2.38 10.34 -10.38
C GLY A 151 1.59 9.31 -9.58
N TRP A 152 0.79 8.50 -10.28
CA TRP A 152 -0.06 7.48 -9.67
C TRP A 152 0.74 6.32 -9.02
N ASP A 153 1.99 6.15 -9.39
CA ASP A 153 2.92 5.16 -8.84
C ASP A 153 3.90 5.75 -7.80
N ASP A 154 3.70 7.00 -7.38
CA ASP A 154 4.49 7.58 -6.30
C ASP A 154 4.39 6.69 -5.04
N PRO A 155 5.53 6.35 -4.38
CA PRO A 155 5.54 5.49 -3.20
C PRO A 155 4.70 5.99 -2.01
N ARG A 156 4.30 7.27 -2.01
CA ARG A 156 3.40 7.86 -1.01
C ARG A 156 1.93 7.60 -1.31
N MET A 157 1.60 7.29 -2.58
CA MET A 157 0.22 7.09 -3.03
C MET A 157 -0.35 5.74 -2.58
N PRO A 158 -1.61 5.68 -2.11
CA PRO A 158 -2.27 4.45 -1.69
C PRO A 158 -2.81 3.62 -2.88
N THR A 159 -2.12 3.65 -4.00
CA THR A 159 -2.41 2.83 -5.18
C THR A 159 -1.64 1.52 -5.12
N ILE A 160 -2.10 0.50 -5.80
CA ILE A 160 -1.36 -0.78 -5.89
C ILE A 160 0.04 -0.56 -6.50
N SER A 161 0.16 0.31 -7.51
CA SER A 161 1.44 0.66 -8.12
C SER A 161 2.37 1.42 -7.16
N GLY A 162 1.83 2.39 -6.41
CA GLY A 162 2.58 3.13 -5.38
C GLY A 162 3.04 2.21 -4.23
N LEU A 163 2.15 1.37 -3.71
CA LEU A 163 2.48 0.39 -2.69
C LEU A 163 3.55 -0.59 -3.17
N ARG A 164 3.44 -1.10 -4.40
CA ARG A 164 4.45 -1.98 -5.01
C ARG A 164 5.80 -1.28 -5.11
N LYS A 165 5.85 -0.04 -5.56
CA LYS A 165 7.08 0.76 -5.67
C LYS A 165 7.70 1.07 -4.31
N ARG A 166 6.87 1.19 -3.26
CA ARG A 166 7.32 1.33 -1.86
C ARG A 166 7.83 0.02 -1.26
N GLY A 167 7.61 -1.12 -1.92
CA GLY A 167 8.10 -2.44 -1.49
C GLY A 167 7.05 -3.34 -0.82
N TYR A 168 5.76 -2.98 -0.87
CA TYR A 168 4.69 -3.86 -0.38
C TYR A 168 4.56 -5.10 -1.26
N THR A 169 4.49 -6.25 -0.60
CA THR A 169 4.30 -7.54 -1.26
C THR A 169 2.81 -7.91 -1.33
N PRO A 170 2.39 -8.74 -2.30
CA PRO A 170 1.03 -9.24 -2.35
C PRO A 170 0.60 -9.95 -1.06
N GLU A 171 1.52 -10.73 -0.46
CA GLU A 171 1.29 -11.47 0.78
C GLU A 171 1.03 -10.54 1.97
N SER A 172 1.80 -9.44 2.08
CA SER A 172 1.57 -8.46 3.14
C SER A 172 0.22 -7.77 3.03
N LEU A 173 -0.24 -7.47 1.80
CA LEU A 173 -1.57 -6.90 1.57
C LEU A 173 -2.70 -7.89 1.85
N LYS A 174 -2.52 -9.16 1.48
CA LYS A 174 -3.47 -10.23 1.83
C LYS A 174 -3.56 -10.42 3.35
N ASN A 175 -2.41 -10.48 4.03
CA ASN A 175 -2.37 -10.61 5.48
C ASN A 175 -3.04 -9.42 6.18
N PHE A 176 -2.81 -8.21 5.68
CA PHE A 176 -3.51 -7.03 6.16
C PHE A 176 -5.03 -7.15 5.98
N ALA A 177 -5.50 -7.51 4.78
CA ALA A 177 -6.92 -7.68 4.50
C ALA A 177 -7.57 -8.77 5.38
N LEU A 178 -6.88 -9.89 5.60
CA LEU A 178 -7.34 -10.96 6.49
C LEU A 178 -7.39 -10.53 7.96
N THR A 179 -6.41 -9.75 8.40
CA THR A 179 -6.36 -9.23 9.78
C THR A 179 -7.47 -8.22 10.06
N VAL A 180 -7.74 -7.33 9.10
CA VAL A 180 -8.87 -6.37 9.20
C VAL A 180 -10.21 -7.10 9.16
N GLY A 181 -10.32 -8.12 8.30
CA GLY A 181 -11.55 -8.86 8.07
C GLY A 181 -12.62 -8.06 7.32
N VAL A 182 -13.79 -8.69 7.16
CA VAL A 182 -14.96 -8.09 6.51
C VAL A 182 -15.97 -7.65 7.58
N SER A 183 -16.45 -6.42 7.50
CA SER A 183 -17.41 -5.84 8.45
C SER A 183 -18.53 -5.10 7.73
N LYS A 184 -19.70 -5.06 8.35
CA LYS A 184 -20.80 -4.16 7.97
C LYS A 184 -20.80 -2.84 8.78
N ARG A 185 -19.77 -2.59 9.60
CA ARG A 185 -19.61 -1.34 10.34
C ARG A 185 -18.46 -0.55 9.73
N GLU A 186 -18.72 0.69 9.42
CA GLU A 186 -17.66 1.61 9.00
C GLU A 186 -16.73 1.89 10.18
N ASN A 187 -15.43 1.78 9.93
CA ASN A 187 -14.38 2.11 10.88
C ASN A 187 -13.16 2.65 10.11
N VAL A 188 -12.25 3.27 10.83
CA VAL A 188 -10.96 3.70 10.33
C VAL A 188 -9.90 2.80 10.93
N ILE A 189 -9.16 2.11 10.09
CA ILE A 189 -8.06 1.22 10.49
C ILE A 189 -6.78 2.07 10.60
N ASP A 190 -6.02 1.87 11.66
CA ASP A 190 -4.74 2.55 11.82
C ASP A 190 -3.74 2.08 10.73
N ALA A 191 -3.12 3.04 10.04
CA ALA A 191 -2.13 2.76 9.00
C ALA A 191 -0.92 1.95 9.53
N SER A 192 -0.63 2.03 10.82
CA SER A 192 0.43 1.24 11.46
C SER A 192 0.21 -0.28 11.35
N LEU A 193 -1.05 -0.74 11.24
CA LEU A 193 -1.35 -2.15 11.01
C LEU A 193 -0.88 -2.60 9.63
N LEU A 194 -1.08 -1.78 8.60
CA LEU A 194 -0.58 -2.06 7.26
C LEU A 194 0.97 -2.06 7.24
N GLU A 195 1.59 -1.09 7.95
CA GLU A 195 3.05 -1.02 8.11
C GLU A 195 3.60 -2.22 8.89
N PHE A 196 2.87 -2.71 9.88
CA PHE A 196 3.21 -3.94 10.61
C PHE A 196 3.17 -5.18 9.72
N CYS A 197 2.15 -5.34 8.90
CA CYS A 197 2.02 -6.49 8.00
C CYS A 197 3.18 -6.57 7.00
N ILE A 198 3.59 -5.44 6.40
CA ILE A 198 4.72 -5.45 5.46
C ILE A 198 6.04 -5.73 6.20
N ARG A 199 6.27 -5.12 7.36
CA ARG A 199 7.47 -5.34 8.16
C ARG A 199 7.59 -6.81 8.56
N THR A 200 6.51 -7.40 9.03
CA THR A 200 6.48 -8.82 9.44
C THR A 200 6.83 -9.74 8.27
N HIS A 201 6.22 -9.52 7.11
CA HIS A 201 6.49 -10.34 5.94
C HIS A 201 7.93 -10.16 5.41
N LEU A 202 8.39 -8.93 5.26
CA LEU A 202 9.76 -8.66 4.79
C LEU A 202 10.82 -9.20 5.75
N ASN A 203 10.57 -9.18 7.05
CA ASN A 203 11.48 -9.79 8.03
C ASN A 203 11.70 -11.28 7.78
N GLN A 204 10.71 -11.97 7.27
CA GLN A 204 10.81 -13.41 6.95
C GLN A 204 11.53 -13.67 5.63
N VAL A 205 11.19 -12.91 4.57
CA VAL A 205 11.56 -13.29 3.19
C VAL A 205 12.61 -12.41 2.54
N ALA A 206 12.83 -11.18 3.03
CA ALA A 206 13.68 -10.23 2.31
C ALA A 206 15.17 -10.45 2.58
N PRO A 207 16.00 -10.41 1.53
CA PRO A 207 17.46 -10.26 1.71
C PRO A 207 17.76 -8.97 2.48
N ARG A 208 18.67 -9.05 3.46
CA ARG A 208 19.05 -7.90 4.29
C ARG A 208 20.39 -7.33 3.87
N ALA A 209 20.45 -6.03 3.78
CA ALA A 209 21.67 -5.28 3.58
C ALA A 209 21.94 -4.34 4.76
N MET A 210 23.18 -4.00 5.00
CA MET A 210 23.54 -2.89 5.89
C MET A 210 23.60 -1.61 5.05
N ALA A 211 22.98 -0.55 5.55
CA ALA A 211 23.03 0.79 4.97
C ALA A 211 23.26 1.79 6.09
N VAL A 212 24.08 2.80 5.85
CA VAL A 212 24.34 3.91 6.75
C VAL A 212 23.79 5.16 6.07
N LEU A 213 22.82 5.81 6.70
CA LEU A 213 22.07 6.92 6.11
C LEU A 213 22.74 8.27 6.39
N ASP A 214 23.19 8.49 7.61
CA ASP A 214 23.96 9.68 8.03
C ASP A 214 25.34 9.25 8.50
N PRO A 215 26.31 9.05 7.58
CA PRO A 215 27.56 8.41 7.88
C PRO A 215 28.54 9.30 8.66
N ILE A 216 29.09 8.74 9.76
CA ILE A 216 30.32 9.20 10.37
C ILE A 216 31.41 8.16 10.15
N LYS A 217 32.62 8.61 9.80
CA LYS A 217 33.74 7.73 9.55
C LYS A 217 34.36 7.28 10.87
N ILE A 218 34.70 5.99 10.98
CA ILE A 218 35.54 5.47 12.05
C ILE A 218 36.84 4.91 11.43
N LYS A 219 37.96 5.06 12.14
CA LYS A 219 39.25 4.55 11.75
C LYS A 219 39.82 3.66 12.85
N LEU A 220 40.13 2.43 12.50
CA LEU A 220 40.75 1.48 13.41
C LEU A 220 42.27 1.68 13.42
N ILE A 221 42.81 2.32 14.46
CA ILE A 221 44.18 2.76 14.49
C ILE A 221 45.19 1.61 14.66
N ASN A 222 44.74 0.50 15.26
CA ASN A 222 45.55 -0.71 15.48
C ASN A 222 45.23 -1.83 14.50
N TYR A 223 44.52 -1.56 13.38
CA TYR A 223 44.23 -2.56 12.34
C TYR A 223 45.28 -2.47 11.23
N GLU A 224 46.08 -3.51 11.11
CA GLU A 224 47.26 -3.54 10.22
C GLU A 224 46.98 -4.12 8.82
N ASN A 225 45.88 -4.90 8.66
CA ASN A 225 45.53 -5.52 7.39
C ASN A 225 44.92 -4.53 6.41
N GLU A 226 45.73 -3.95 5.54
CA GLU A 226 45.30 -2.96 4.54
C GLU A 226 44.34 -3.51 3.49
N SER A 227 44.40 -4.82 3.18
CA SER A 227 43.49 -5.49 2.24
C SER A 227 42.11 -5.79 2.86
N GLY A 228 41.99 -5.66 4.17
CA GLY A 228 40.79 -6.05 4.89
C GLY A 228 40.61 -7.56 5.04
N GLU A 229 39.52 -7.95 5.63
CA GLU A 229 39.12 -9.36 5.77
C GLU A 229 37.65 -9.54 5.44
N LYS A 230 37.28 -10.71 4.94
CA LYS A 230 35.90 -11.04 4.61
C LYS A 230 35.17 -11.62 5.80
N ILE A 231 34.01 -11.07 6.12
CA ILE A 231 33.13 -11.54 7.19
C ILE A 231 31.84 -12.05 6.56
N ASN A 232 31.41 -13.25 6.95
CA ASN A 232 30.17 -13.86 6.49
C ASN A 232 28.98 -13.31 7.26
N PHE A 233 27.93 -12.97 6.50
CA PHE A 233 26.65 -12.55 7.00
C PHE A 233 25.55 -13.41 6.39
N ASP A 234 24.59 -13.84 7.20
CA ASP A 234 23.37 -14.44 6.65
C ASP A 234 22.66 -13.42 5.77
N ILE A 235 22.24 -13.84 4.58
CA ILE A 235 21.41 -13.00 3.70
C ILE A 235 20.10 -12.67 4.40
N ASN A 236 19.50 -13.66 5.07
CA ASN A 236 18.41 -13.44 6.03
C ASN A 236 18.56 -14.41 7.20
N PRO A 237 18.71 -13.93 8.46
CA PRO A 237 18.84 -14.83 9.62
C PRO A 237 17.65 -15.74 9.88
N GLN A 238 16.45 -15.39 9.36
CA GLN A 238 15.24 -16.20 9.52
C GLN A 238 15.03 -17.21 8.38
N GLU A 239 15.69 -16.99 7.23
CA GLU A 239 15.58 -17.83 6.05
C GLU A 239 16.99 -18.27 5.62
N LYS A 240 17.48 -19.33 6.28
CA LYS A 240 18.86 -19.82 6.08
C LYS A 240 19.12 -20.38 4.68
N GLU A 241 18.06 -20.79 3.96
CA GLU A 241 18.19 -21.30 2.59
C GLU A 241 18.67 -20.23 1.60
N LEU A 242 18.50 -18.95 1.94
CA LEU A 242 19.07 -17.85 1.16
C LEU A 242 20.60 -17.80 1.21
N GLY A 243 21.23 -18.51 2.15
CA GLY A 243 22.68 -18.60 2.29
C GLY A 243 23.31 -17.39 2.95
N THR A 244 24.61 -17.20 2.68
CA THR A 244 25.43 -16.14 3.25
C THR A 244 26.04 -15.25 2.16
N ARG A 245 26.46 -14.06 2.56
CA ARG A 245 27.25 -13.14 1.73
C ARG A 245 28.50 -12.69 2.51
N GLU A 246 29.54 -12.38 1.80
CA GLU A 246 30.77 -11.83 2.36
C GLU A 246 30.71 -10.29 2.33
N ILE A 247 31.15 -9.67 3.41
CA ILE A 247 31.30 -8.21 3.53
C ILE A 247 32.75 -7.95 3.94
N ASN A 248 33.41 -7.03 3.26
CA ASN A 248 34.78 -6.67 3.59
C ASN A 248 34.82 -5.80 4.84
N PHE A 249 35.63 -6.21 5.85
CA PHE A 249 35.93 -5.44 7.02
C PHE A 249 37.29 -4.78 6.83
N SER A 250 37.34 -3.45 6.86
CA SER A 250 38.52 -2.68 6.52
C SER A 250 38.94 -1.74 7.66
N LYS A 251 40.11 -1.14 7.57
CA LYS A 251 40.63 -0.17 8.52
C LYS A 251 39.72 1.03 8.71
N GLU A 252 39.01 1.43 7.65
CA GLU A 252 38.07 2.55 7.65
C GLU A 252 36.66 2.04 7.40
N LEU A 253 35.73 2.46 8.23
CA LEU A 253 34.32 2.05 8.19
C LEU A 253 33.43 3.30 8.36
N TYR A 254 32.16 3.14 8.00
CA TYR A 254 31.11 4.12 8.33
C TYR A 254 30.10 3.49 9.28
N ILE A 255 29.67 4.27 10.26
CA ILE A 255 28.56 3.98 11.17
C ILE A 255 27.57 5.13 11.09
N GLU A 256 26.37 4.97 11.66
CA GLU A 256 25.43 6.08 11.79
C GLU A 256 25.99 7.15 12.72
N ASN A 257 25.83 8.42 12.35
CA ASN A 257 26.26 9.54 13.18
C ASN A 257 25.58 9.53 14.56
N GLU A 258 24.34 9.06 14.63
CA GLU A 258 23.59 8.90 15.89
C GLU A 258 24.10 7.76 16.78
N ASP A 259 24.90 6.84 16.26
CA ASP A 259 25.54 5.76 17.02
C ASP A 259 26.78 6.23 17.78
N PHE A 260 27.20 7.50 17.62
CA PHE A 260 28.33 8.07 18.35
C PHE A 260 27.97 9.38 19.08
N GLN A 261 28.38 9.49 20.33
CA GLN A 261 28.35 10.75 21.10
C GLN A 261 29.67 10.93 21.84
N GLU A 262 30.33 12.10 21.68
CA GLU A 262 31.54 12.46 22.41
C GLU A 262 31.25 12.60 23.91
N ASN A 263 30.16 13.26 24.25
CA ASN A 263 29.67 13.47 25.62
C ASN A 263 28.27 12.82 25.71
N PRO A 264 28.20 11.55 26.09
CA PRO A 264 26.92 10.81 26.07
C PRO A 264 25.98 11.32 27.17
N VAL A 265 24.70 11.37 26.85
CA VAL A 265 23.64 11.59 27.85
C VAL A 265 23.34 10.29 28.60
N ASP A 266 22.72 10.42 29.77
CA ASP A 266 22.28 9.25 30.54
C ASP A 266 21.36 8.35 29.70
N GLY A 267 21.65 7.04 29.73
CA GLY A 267 20.91 6.04 28.93
C GLY A 267 21.39 5.86 27.50
N PHE A 268 22.48 6.50 27.08
CA PHE A 268 23.09 6.27 25.79
C PHE A 268 23.87 4.95 25.75
N PHE A 269 23.36 3.95 25.02
CA PHE A 269 23.94 2.61 24.90
C PHE A 269 24.60 2.36 23.54
N ARG A 270 25.31 3.38 23.01
CA ARG A 270 26.08 3.31 21.78
C ARG A 270 27.54 3.71 22.01
N LEU A 271 28.29 3.98 20.95
CA LEU A 271 29.68 4.30 21.01
C LEU A 271 29.93 5.72 21.61
N SER A 272 30.80 5.82 22.58
CA SER A 272 31.28 7.08 23.12
C SER A 272 32.74 6.98 23.51
N LEU A 273 33.42 8.12 23.75
CA LEU A 273 34.84 8.12 24.13
C LEU A 273 35.09 7.25 25.36
N GLY A 274 36.09 6.38 25.25
CA GLY A 274 36.49 5.43 26.30
C GLY A 274 35.61 4.21 26.43
N GLU A 275 34.46 4.11 25.67
CA GLU A 275 33.49 3.03 25.80
C GLU A 275 33.57 2.05 24.62
N GLU A 276 33.06 0.84 24.84
CA GLU A 276 33.11 -0.24 23.90
C GLU A 276 31.71 -0.57 23.30
N VAL A 277 31.69 -0.86 22.01
CA VAL A 277 30.53 -1.46 21.33
C VAL A 277 30.99 -2.58 20.40
N ARG A 278 30.05 -3.46 20.05
CA ARG A 278 30.28 -4.48 19.05
C ARG A 278 29.83 -3.99 17.66
N LEU A 279 30.70 -4.10 16.69
CA LEU A 279 30.31 -4.04 15.28
C LEU A 279 29.63 -5.36 14.91
N LYS A 280 28.44 -5.26 14.28
CA LYS A 280 27.60 -6.43 13.97
C LYS A 280 28.39 -7.49 13.20
N ASN A 281 28.38 -8.73 13.70
CA ASN A 281 29.11 -9.89 13.18
C ASN A 281 30.64 -9.71 13.10
N ALA A 282 31.19 -8.61 13.58
CA ALA A 282 32.62 -8.30 13.51
C ALA A 282 33.23 -8.27 14.92
N TYR A 283 33.95 -7.26 15.24
CA TYR A 283 34.75 -7.10 16.45
C TYR A 283 34.13 -6.11 17.45
N ILE A 284 34.65 -6.14 18.66
CA ILE A 284 34.44 -5.08 19.65
C ILE A 284 35.44 -3.95 19.33
N ILE A 285 34.94 -2.74 19.35
CA ILE A 285 35.73 -1.52 19.17
C ILE A 285 35.57 -0.60 20.36
N LYS A 286 36.60 0.21 20.64
CA LYS A 286 36.61 1.24 21.68
C LYS A 286 36.98 2.57 21.02
N ALA A 287 36.16 3.61 21.20
CA ALA A 287 36.54 4.95 20.74
C ALA A 287 37.58 5.57 21.66
N VAL A 288 38.68 6.04 21.09
CA VAL A 288 39.80 6.59 21.84
C VAL A 288 39.99 8.10 21.66
N ASP A 289 39.63 8.61 20.46
CA ASP A 289 39.74 10.02 20.13
C ASP A 289 38.82 10.41 18.96
N VAL A 290 38.68 11.69 18.67
CA VAL A 290 37.90 12.25 17.59
C VAL A 290 38.69 13.27 16.78
N VAL A 291 38.47 13.28 15.46
CA VAL A 291 38.99 14.34 14.59
C VAL A 291 37.85 15.31 14.28
N LYS A 292 38.10 16.60 14.49
CA LYS A 292 37.12 17.65 14.22
C LYS A 292 37.59 18.55 13.07
N ASN A 293 36.65 19.05 12.31
CA ASN A 293 36.91 20.09 11.32
C ASN A 293 37.06 21.48 11.96
N GLU A 294 37.40 22.49 11.15
CA GLU A 294 37.57 23.89 11.59
C GLU A 294 36.33 24.49 12.30
N LYS A 295 35.15 23.92 12.05
CA LYS A 295 33.88 24.33 12.68
C LYS A 295 33.56 23.55 13.96
N GLY A 296 34.48 22.72 14.45
CA GLY A 296 34.29 21.89 15.64
C GLY A 296 33.37 20.67 15.43
N ARG A 297 32.93 20.39 14.21
CA ARG A 297 32.13 19.18 13.92
C ARG A 297 33.05 17.97 13.80
N ILE A 298 32.67 16.87 14.44
CA ILE A 298 33.38 15.59 14.34
C ILE A 298 33.21 15.05 12.91
N ILE A 299 34.32 14.67 12.31
CA ILE A 299 34.40 14.12 10.95
C ILE A 299 34.92 12.68 10.93
N GLU A 300 35.65 12.27 11.96
CA GLU A 300 36.17 10.94 12.12
C GLU A 300 36.29 10.57 13.59
N VAL A 301 36.03 9.31 13.94
CA VAL A 301 36.24 8.76 15.28
C VAL A 301 37.39 7.75 15.17
N LEU A 302 38.41 7.95 16.01
CA LEU A 302 39.52 7.02 16.10
C LEU A 302 39.17 5.93 17.10
N CYS A 303 39.31 4.66 16.66
CA CYS A 303 38.93 3.51 17.46
C CYS A 303 40.06 2.48 17.50
N GLU A 304 40.15 1.76 18.60
CA GLU A 304 40.90 0.50 18.68
C GLU A 304 39.93 -0.67 18.56
N TYR A 305 40.33 -1.72 17.84
CA TYR A 305 39.58 -2.97 17.79
C TYR A 305 40.28 -4.06 18.62
N ASP A 306 39.48 -4.94 19.23
CA ASP A 306 40.01 -6.10 19.93
C ASP A 306 40.01 -7.30 18.94
N SER A 307 41.20 -7.66 18.48
CA SER A 307 41.41 -8.75 17.49
C SER A 307 40.91 -10.13 17.96
N LYS A 308 40.80 -10.35 19.29
CA LYS A 308 40.30 -11.59 19.89
C LYS A 308 38.81 -11.63 20.05
N SER A 309 38.12 -10.51 19.81
CA SER A 309 36.68 -10.34 20.06
C SER A 309 35.78 -10.67 18.86
N ARG A 310 36.32 -11.32 17.83
CA ARG A 310 35.57 -11.66 16.62
C ARG A 310 34.28 -12.42 16.96
N SER A 311 33.15 -11.96 16.44
CA SER A 311 31.88 -12.62 16.67
C SER A 311 31.89 -14.06 16.18
N GLY A 312 31.43 -14.99 17.02
CA GLY A 312 31.39 -16.43 16.70
C GLY A 312 32.71 -17.18 16.96
N SER A 313 33.78 -16.52 17.44
CA SER A 313 35.05 -17.20 17.79
C SER A 313 35.02 -17.99 19.10
N ASN A 314 33.96 -17.77 19.92
CA ASN A 314 33.79 -18.43 21.25
C ASN A 314 34.93 -18.16 22.25
N THR A 315 35.70 -17.10 22.05
CA THR A 315 36.72 -16.65 22.99
C THR A 315 36.07 -15.87 24.17
N PRO A 316 36.71 -15.77 25.33
CA PRO A 316 36.23 -14.95 26.45
C PRO A 316 35.98 -13.47 25.99
N GLU A 317 36.86 -12.95 25.16
CA GLU A 317 36.77 -11.60 24.61
C GLU A 317 35.55 -11.47 23.66
N SER A 318 35.29 -12.48 22.85
CA SER A 318 34.12 -12.46 21.94
C SER A 318 32.78 -12.57 22.68
N ASN A 319 32.76 -13.17 23.85
CA ASN A 319 31.58 -13.36 24.70
C ASN A 319 31.39 -12.21 25.71
N ARG A 320 32.32 -11.23 25.76
CA ARG A 320 32.26 -10.10 26.65
C ARG A 320 31.03 -9.24 26.36
N LYS A 321 30.32 -8.86 27.42
CA LYS A 321 29.22 -7.91 27.31
C LYS A 321 29.76 -6.51 27.04
N VAL A 322 29.16 -5.82 26.07
CA VAL A 322 29.40 -4.42 25.73
C VAL A 322 28.10 -3.63 25.73
N LYS A 323 28.16 -2.31 25.68
CA LYS A 323 26.97 -1.44 25.74
C LYS A 323 25.94 -1.73 24.66
N GLY A 324 26.36 -2.09 23.45
CA GLY A 324 25.47 -2.37 22.37
C GLY A 324 26.15 -2.98 21.15
N THR A 325 25.35 -3.31 20.16
CA THR A 325 25.82 -3.74 18.83
C THR A 325 25.31 -2.73 17.80
N ILE A 326 26.21 -2.17 17.02
CA ILE A 326 25.91 -1.21 15.94
C ILE A 326 26.20 -1.83 14.59
N HIS A 327 25.51 -1.39 13.55
CA HIS A 327 25.81 -1.78 12.18
C HIS A 327 26.88 -0.86 11.57
N TRP A 328 27.47 -1.31 10.48
CA TRP A 328 28.58 -0.64 9.83
C TRP A 328 28.66 -1.00 8.35
N VAL A 329 29.35 -0.19 7.56
CA VAL A 329 29.71 -0.52 6.19
C VAL A 329 31.20 -0.21 5.95
N SER A 330 31.86 -0.99 5.11
CA SER A 330 33.25 -0.76 4.74
C SER A 330 33.39 0.54 3.92
N ALA A 331 34.37 1.38 4.24
CA ALA A 331 34.61 2.57 3.45
C ALA A 331 35.15 2.26 2.04
N THR A 332 35.79 1.10 1.86
CA THR A 332 36.37 0.65 0.58
C THR A 332 35.38 -0.04 -0.33
N ASP A 333 34.38 -0.76 0.22
CA ASP A 333 33.44 -1.61 -0.54
C ASP A 333 32.02 -1.07 -0.57
N SER A 334 31.70 -0.02 0.21
CA SER A 334 30.37 0.55 0.23
C SER A 334 30.07 1.34 -1.05
N VAL A 335 28.84 1.28 -1.49
CA VAL A 335 28.33 2.02 -2.63
C VAL A 335 27.49 3.20 -2.16
N LYS A 336 27.79 4.39 -2.69
CA LYS A 336 26.95 5.57 -2.42
C LYS A 336 25.61 5.41 -3.12
N ALA A 337 24.54 5.60 -2.37
CA ALA A 337 23.18 5.52 -2.88
C ALA A 337 22.40 6.80 -2.53
N LYS A 338 21.52 7.21 -3.45
CA LYS A 338 20.51 8.23 -3.13
C LYS A 338 19.38 7.56 -2.34
N VAL A 339 19.11 8.05 -1.15
CA VAL A 339 18.04 7.54 -0.29
C VAL A 339 16.91 8.56 -0.23
N ASN A 340 15.71 8.12 -0.60
CA ASN A 340 14.49 8.90 -0.42
C ASN A 340 13.74 8.33 0.79
N ILE A 341 13.55 9.15 1.82
CA ILE A 341 12.81 8.77 3.02
C ILE A 341 11.38 9.27 2.84
N TYR A 342 10.44 8.34 2.77
CA TYR A 342 9.02 8.65 2.62
C TYR A 342 8.31 8.57 3.97
N ASP A 343 7.58 9.63 4.29
CA ASP A 343 6.62 9.65 5.37
C ASP A 343 5.20 9.36 4.84
N ARG A 344 4.19 9.50 5.69
CA ARG A 344 2.78 9.40 5.30
C ARG A 344 2.41 10.56 4.38
N LEU A 345 1.49 10.30 3.44
CA LEU A 345 1.06 11.31 2.46
C LEU A 345 0.35 12.51 3.13
N PHE A 346 -0.43 12.23 4.19
CA PHE A 346 -1.17 13.25 4.93
C PHE A 346 -0.70 13.31 6.38
N LYS A 347 -0.65 14.53 6.93
CA LYS A 347 -0.24 14.80 8.32
C LYS A 347 -1.37 14.58 9.34
N VAL A 348 -2.61 14.57 8.87
CA VAL A 348 -3.82 14.42 9.71
C VAL A 348 -4.47 13.08 9.40
N PRO A 349 -5.00 12.37 10.42
CA PRO A 349 -5.66 11.08 10.24
C PRO A 349 -6.90 11.14 9.36
#